data_91b881045d096ae7fdcd6bc38d1ff0af
#
_entry.id   91b881045d096ae7fdcd6bc38d1ff0af
#
_cell.length_a   1.000
_cell.length_b   1.000
_cell.length_c   1.000
_cell.angle_alpha   90.00
_cell.angle_beta   90.00
_cell.angle_gamma   90.00
#
_symmetry.space_group_name_H-M   'P 1'
#
loop_
_entity.id
_entity.type
_entity.pdbx_description
1 polymer ?
#
loop_
_entity_poly.entity_id
_entity_poly.type
_entity_poly.pdbx_seq_one_letter_code
_entity_poly.pdbx_strand_id
1 'polypeptide(L)'
;MSTPAIPPDVEVRRSRRRRRTVSAYRDGDRIVVLIPAAMSKRDEATWVADMVARIERQEKRRLRSDDDLVARAAKLNDLYLGGLAVPASVRWVTNQNARWGSCTPGDRTIRLSDRLQKVPGWVVDYVLVHELAHLLEPGHTPAFWAWVDRYPRADKAKGYLEGYSAAARLEPPPGVDED
;
A
#
# COMPACT_ATOMS: atom_id res chain seq x y z
N MET A 1 -10.55 -40.11 8.82
CA MET A 1 -9.92 -38.78 8.77
C MET A 1 -10.95 -37.81 8.24
N SER A 2 -11.50 -36.93 9.10
CA SER A 2 -12.54 -35.99 8.72
C SER A 2 -11.95 -34.92 7.78
N THR A 3 -12.60 -34.68 6.64
CA THR A 3 -12.29 -33.57 5.76
C THR A 3 -12.53 -32.28 6.53
N PRO A 4 -11.57 -31.34 6.62
CA PRO A 4 -11.80 -30.09 7.32
C PRO A 4 -12.97 -29.33 6.67
N ALA A 5 -13.91 -28.90 7.50
CA ALA A 5 -15.05 -28.13 7.03
C ALA A 5 -14.56 -26.77 6.47
N ILE A 6 -15.08 -26.37 5.33
CA ILE A 6 -14.81 -25.05 4.75
C ILE A 6 -15.46 -24.00 5.66
N PRO A 7 -14.73 -22.95 6.11
CA PRO A 7 -15.30 -21.90 6.94
C PRO A 7 -16.48 -21.19 6.26
N PRO A 8 -17.48 -20.68 7.01
CA PRO A 8 -18.69 -20.10 6.45
C PRO A 8 -18.45 -18.80 5.65
N ASP A 9 -17.34 -18.15 5.87
CA ASP A 9 -16.87 -16.96 5.15
C ASP A 9 -16.03 -17.28 3.91
N VAL A 10 -15.90 -18.57 3.55
CA VAL A 10 -15.15 -19.03 2.38
C VAL A 10 -16.08 -19.56 1.31
N GLU A 11 -16.04 -18.96 0.13
CA GLU A 11 -16.76 -19.41 -1.07
C GLU A 11 -15.82 -20.12 -2.04
N VAL A 12 -16.14 -21.35 -2.42
CA VAL A 12 -15.36 -22.11 -3.41
C VAL A 12 -16.07 -22.09 -4.75
N ARG A 13 -15.41 -21.53 -5.75
CA ARG A 13 -15.91 -21.50 -7.14
C ARG A 13 -15.11 -22.41 -8.04
N ARG A 14 -15.77 -23.38 -8.66
CA ARG A 14 -15.18 -24.32 -9.62
C ARG A 14 -15.22 -23.76 -11.03
N SER A 15 -14.10 -23.80 -11.75
CA SER A 15 -13.98 -23.27 -13.11
C SER A 15 -13.52 -24.35 -14.11
N ARG A 16 -14.29 -24.55 -15.16
CA ARG A 16 -13.93 -25.45 -16.28
C ARG A 16 -12.79 -24.91 -17.14
N ARG A 17 -12.55 -23.59 -17.13
CA ARG A 17 -11.44 -22.94 -17.84
C ARG A 17 -10.10 -23.15 -17.15
N ARG A 18 -10.09 -23.42 -15.84
CA ARG A 18 -8.87 -23.66 -15.07
C ARG A 18 -8.53 -25.14 -15.08
N ARG A 19 -7.31 -25.48 -15.48
CA ARG A 19 -6.83 -26.87 -15.50
C ARG A 19 -5.96 -27.22 -14.28
N ARG A 20 -5.10 -26.29 -13.83
CA ARG A 20 -4.09 -26.53 -12.79
C ARG A 20 -3.93 -25.38 -11.77
N THR A 21 -4.52 -24.21 -12.04
CA THR A 21 -4.30 -23.03 -11.20
C THR A 21 -5.37 -22.87 -10.13
N VAL A 22 -4.92 -22.65 -8.90
CA VAL A 22 -5.76 -22.23 -7.77
C VAL A 22 -5.42 -20.79 -7.44
N SER A 23 -6.41 -19.97 -7.16
CA SER A 23 -6.24 -18.60 -6.70
C SER A 23 -7.32 -18.23 -5.71
N ALA A 24 -7.03 -17.27 -4.84
CA ALA A 24 -8.01 -16.73 -3.90
C ALA A 24 -7.92 -15.19 -3.86
N TYR A 25 -9.04 -14.56 -3.52
CA TYR A 25 -9.13 -13.12 -3.29
C TYR A 25 -10.23 -12.82 -2.27
N ARG A 26 -10.15 -11.64 -1.65
CA ARG A 26 -11.19 -11.13 -0.76
C ARG A 26 -12.29 -10.44 -1.59
N ASP A 27 -13.54 -10.77 -1.28
CA ASP A 27 -14.74 -10.15 -1.86
C ASP A 27 -15.66 -9.74 -0.70
N GLY A 28 -15.58 -8.48 -0.28
CA GLY A 28 -16.20 -8.02 0.97
C GLY A 28 -15.68 -8.81 2.17
N ASP A 29 -16.60 -9.40 2.94
CA ASP A 29 -16.29 -10.19 4.13
C ASP A 29 -15.94 -11.66 3.81
N ARG A 30 -15.97 -12.07 2.52
CA ARG A 30 -15.73 -13.45 2.10
C ARG A 30 -14.39 -13.63 1.40
N ILE A 31 -13.80 -14.81 1.57
CA ILE A 31 -12.67 -15.25 0.76
C ILE A 31 -13.21 -16.14 -0.35
N VAL A 32 -12.99 -15.74 -1.61
CA VAL A 32 -13.37 -16.53 -2.78
C VAL A 32 -12.15 -17.32 -3.26
N VAL A 33 -12.27 -18.65 -3.29
CA VAL A 33 -11.23 -19.56 -3.78
C VAL A 33 -11.67 -20.15 -5.11
N LEU A 34 -10.88 -19.91 -6.15
CA LEU A 34 -11.12 -20.41 -7.51
C LEU A 34 -10.28 -21.66 -7.76
N ILE A 35 -10.93 -22.79 -8.03
CA ILE A 35 -10.28 -24.08 -8.26
C ILE A 35 -10.67 -24.69 -9.62
N PRO A 36 -9.87 -25.62 -10.19
CA PRO A 36 -10.28 -26.41 -11.33
C PRO A 36 -11.53 -27.24 -11.06
N ALA A 37 -12.44 -27.34 -12.06
CA ALA A 37 -13.66 -28.14 -11.90
C ALA A 37 -13.38 -29.63 -11.65
N ALA A 38 -12.27 -30.16 -12.20
CA ALA A 38 -11.86 -31.56 -12.07
C ALA A 38 -11.12 -31.89 -10.76
N MET A 39 -10.92 -30.90 -9.85
CA MET A 39 -10.20 -31.12 -8.58
C MET A 39 -10.95 -32.07 -7.66
N SER A 40 -10.23 -33.02 -7.04
CA SER A 40 -10.81 -33.94 -6.07
C SER A 40 -11.29 -33.20 -4.80
N LYS A 41 -12.28 -33.77 -4.10
CA LYS A 41 -12.75 -33.19 -2.81
C LYS A 41 -11.65 -33.13 -1.75
N ARG A 42 -10.73 -34.08 -1.75
CA ARG A 42 -9.60 -34.11 -0.83
C ARG A 42 -8.60 -33.00 -1.12
N ASP A 43 -8.24 -32.82 -2.38
CA ASP A 43 -7.31 -31.75 -2.79
C ASP A 43 -7.95 -30.37 -2.60
N GLU A 44 -9.27 -30.24 -2.89
CA GLU A 44 -10.03 -29.03 -2.64
C GLU A 44 -9.88 -28.55 -1.19
N ALA A 45 -10.11 -29.45 -0.21
CA ALA A 45 -10.02 -29.08 1.19
C ALA A 45 -8.61 -28.58 1.58
N THR A 46 -7.57 -29.25 1.08
CA THR A 46 -6.18 -28.85 1.33
C THR A 46 -5.87 -27.48 0.69
N TRP A 47 -6.20 -27.31 -0.58
CA TRP A 47 -5.93 -26.06 -1.31
C TRP A 47 -6.73 -24.88 -0.77
N VAL A 48 -7.98 -25.10 -0.36
CA VAL A 48 -8.81 -24.06 0.26
C VAL A 48 -8.17 -23.60 1.57
N ALA A 49 -7.78 -24.53 2.44
CA ALA A 49 -7.12 -24.19 3.70
C ALA A 49 -5.82 -23.41 3.50
N ASP A 50 -4.97 -23.83 2.54
CA ASP A 50 -3.72 -23.15 2.22
C ASP A 50 -3.95 -21.74 1.67
N MET A 51 -4.92 -21.56 0.78
CA MET A 51 -5.25 -20.26 0.19
C MET A 51 -5.84 -19.30 1.23
N VAL A 52 -6.73 -19.76 2.09
CA VAL A 52 -7.28 -18.97 3.20
C VAL A 52 -6.17 -18.52 4.12
N ALA A 53 -5.33 -19.45 4.61
CA ALA A 53 -4.22 -19.12 5.48
C ALA A 53 -3.20 -18.14 4.82
N ARG A 54 -3.01 -18.22 3.50
CA ARG A 54 -2.17 -17.27 2.74
C ARG A 54 -2.77 -15.88 2.73
N ILE A 55 -4.07 -15.75 2.42
CA ILE A 55 -4.79 -14.46 2.43
C ILE A 55 -4.72 -13.83 3.82
N GLU A 56 -5.06 -14.58 4.87
CA GLU A 56 -5.04 -14.08 6.25
C GLU A 56 -3.64 -13.63 6.70
N ARG A 57 -2.58 -14.38 6.36
CA ARG A 57 -1.20 -13.96 6.65
C ARG A 57 -0.82 -12.68 5.93
N GLN A 58 -1.24 -12.53 4.66
CA GLN A 58 -0.99 -11.34 3.88
C GLN A 58 -1.72 -10.12 4.46
N GLU A 59 -2.98 -10.29 4.88
CA GLU A 59 -3.77 -9.24 5.53
C GLU A 59 -3.18 -8.81 6.87
N LYS A 60 -2.80 -9.76 7.73
CA LYS A 60 -2.12 -9.46 9.01
C LYS A 60 -0.81 -8.71 8.80
N ARG A 61 -0.02 -9.10 7.78
CA ARG A 61 1.22 -8.41 7.44
C ARG A 61 0.95 -6.99 6.97
N ARG A 62 -0.10 -6.79 6.16
CA ARG A 62 -0.49 -5.48 5.66
C ARG A 62 -0.96 -4.56 6.79
N LEU A 63 -1.83 -5.05 7.69
CA LEU A 63 -2.30 -4.28 8.84
C LEU A 63 -1.14 -3.80 9.73
N ARG A 64 -0.21 -4.69 10.07
CA ARG A 64 1.00 -4.30 10.83
C ARG A 64 1.83 -3.25 10.10
N SER A 65 1.98 -3.38 8.78
CA SER A 65 2.72 -2.42 7.97
C SER A 65 2.02 -1.07 7.88
N ASP A 66 0.69 -1.02 7.91
CA ASP A 66 -0.09 0.23 7.97
C ASP A 66 0.03 0.87 9.36
N ASP A 67 -0.01 0.10 10.45
CA ASP A 67 0.21 0.61 11.82
C ASP A 67 1.62 1.22 11.98
N ASP A 68 2.65 0.54 11.47
CA ASP A 68 4.02 1.05 11.44
C ASP A 68 4.12 2.35 10.63
N LEU A 69 3.36 2.44 9.52
CA LEU A 69 3.32 3.64 8.68
C LEU A 69 2.63 4.80 9.38
N VAL A 70 1.54 4.56 10.09
CA VAL A 70 0.82 5.56 10.91
C VAL A 70 1.73 6.11 12.01
N ALA A 71 2.41 5.23 12.76
CA ALA A 71 3.35 5.64 13.81
C ALA A 71 4.50 6.47 13.24
N ARG A 72 5.02 6.09 12.07
CA ARG A 72 6.06 6.82 11.34
C ARG A 72 5.58 8.20 10.90
N ALA A 73 4.38 8.30 10.33
CA ALA A 73 3.77 9.56 9.93
C ALA A 73 3.59 10.51 11.11
N ALA A 74 3.11 10.02 12.26
CA ALA A 74 2.96 10.81 13.48
C ALA A 74 4.31 11.37 13.92
N LYS A 75 5.36 10.54 13.99
CA LYS A 75 6.72 10.99 14.35
C LYS A 75 7.27 12.07 13.41
N LEU A 76 7.08 11.91 12.10
CA LEU A 76 7.54 12.89 11.12
C LEU A 76 6.76 14.19 11.18
N ASN A 77 5.44 14.11 11.42
CA ASN A 77 4.58 15.27 11.67
C ASN A 77 5.09 16.08 12.86
N ASP A 78 5.36 15.44 13.98
CA ASP A 78 5.89 16.13 15.17
C ASP A 78 7.24 16.77 14.90
N LEU A 79 8.16 16.06 14.24
CA LEU A 79 9.52 16.54 14.01
C LEU A 79 9.61 17.70 12.99
N TYR A 80 8.82 17.66 11.92
CA TYR A 80 9.00 18.56 10.78
C TYR A 80 7.81 19.48 10.51
N LEU A 81 6.59 19.09 10.93
CA LEU A 81 5.36 19.83 10.65
C LEU A 81 4.69 20.38 11.92
N GLY A 82 5.39 20.30 13.06
CA GLY A 82 4.92 20.84 14.34
C GLY A 82 3.66 20.18 14.90
N GLY A 83 3.38 18.93 14.50
CA GLY A 83 2.18 18.21 14.92
C GLY A 83 0.88 18.66 14.22
N LEU A 84 0.95 19.57 13.26
CA LEU A 84 -0.22 20.21 12.65
C LEU A 84 -0.92 19.34 11.58
N ALA A 85 -0.16 18.49 10.92
CA ALA A 85 -0.64 17.66 9.82
C ALA A 85 -1.19 16.32 10.34
N VAL A 86 -2.39 16.32 10.92
CA VAL A 86 -3.01 15.10 11.49
C VAL A 86 -3.85 14.39 10.45
N PRO A 87 -3.41 13.27 9.86
CA PRO A 87 -4.20 12.49 8.92
C PRO A 87 -5.30 11.68 9.64
N ALA A 88 -6.43 11.44 8.96
CA ALA A 88 -7.45 10.49 9.40
C ALA A 88 -7.02 9.03 9.15
N SER A 89 -6.23 8.81 8.11
CA SER A 89 -5.64 7.50 7.84
C SER A 89 -4.38 7.60 6.99
N VAL A 90 -3.44 6.68 7.22
CA VAL A 90 -2.24 6.50 6.39
C VAL A 90 -2.11 5.01 6.08
N ARG A 91 -1.99 4.64 4.80
CA ARG A 91 -1.95 3.23 4.40
C ARG A 91 -1.16 2.98 3.14
N TRP A 92 -0.67 1.77 3.00
CA TRP A 92 -0.11 1.26 1.75
C TRP A 92 -1.20 0.88 0.76
N VAL A 93 -0.96 1.17 -0.53
CA VAL A 93 -1.84 0.77 -1.62
C VAL A 93 -1.05 0.15 -2.78
N THR A 94 -1.66 -0.79 -3.49
CA THR A 94 -1.03 -1.53 -4.60
C THR A 94 -1.38 -0.97 -5.97
N ASN A 95 -2.32 -0.03 -6.03
CA ASN A 95 -2.89 0.49 -7.28
C ASN A 95 -2.30 1.84 -7.73
N GLN A 96 -1.25 2.33 -7.07
CA GLN A 96 -0.54 3.55 -7.49
C GLN A 96 0.68 3.18 -8.35
N ASN A 97 0.49 3.16 -9.68
CA ASN A 97 1.55 2.84 -10.62
C ASN A 97 2.32 4.07 -11.11
N ALA A 98 1.67 5.24 -11.21
CA ALA A 98 2.25 6.50 -11.67
C ALA A 98 2.70 7.43 -10.53
N ARG A 99 2.27 7.21 -9.29
CA ARG A 99 2.58 8.07 -8.15
C ARG A 99 3.23 7.28 -7.01
N TRP A 100 4.02 7.97 -6.18
CA TRP A 100 4.62 7.41 -4.99
C TRP A 100 3.71 7.52 -3.77
N GLY A 101 2.90 8.58 -3.73
CA GLY A 101 1.92 8.82 -2.71
C GLY A 101 0.72 9.61 -3.25
N SER A 102 -0.27 9.82 -2.41
CA SER A 102 -1.38 10.74 -2.64
C SER A 102 -2.03 11.14 -1.33
N CYS A 103 -2.35 12.40 -1.20
CA CYS A 103 -3.18 12.95 -0.13
C CYS A 103 -4.55 13.36 -0.69
N THR A 104 -5.61 13.08 0.07
CA THR A 104 -6.94 13.64 -0.17
C THR A 104 -7.24 14.58 1.01
N PRO A 105 -6.98 15.90 0.90
CA PRO A 105 -7.08 16.83 2.03
C PRO A 105 -8.48 16.87 2.65
N GLY A 106 -9.55 16.79 1.86
CA GLY A 106 -10.94 16.80 2.34
C GLY A 106 -11.24 15.64 3.31
N ASP A 107 -10.76 14.46 2.99
CA ASP A 107 -10.92 13.25 3.82
C ASP A 107 -9.76 13.05 4.79
N ARG A 108 -8.71 13.86 4.71
CA ARG A 108 -7.46 13.74 5.47
C ARG A 108 -6.84 12.35 5.35
N THR A 109 -6.94 11.73 4.18
CA THR A 109 -6.43 10.38 3.93
C THR A 109 -5.14 10.43 3.09
N ILE A 110 -4.14 9.65 3.52
CA ILE A 110 -2.86 9.51 2.84
C ILE A 110 -2.69 8.07 2.38
N ARG A 111 -2.27 7.89 1.14
CA ARG A 111 -1.98 6.58 0.53
C ARG A 111 -0.57 6.60 -0.03
N LEU A 112 0.21 5.58 0.28
CA LEU A 112 1.55 5.39 -0.24
C LEU A 112 1.62 4.14 -1.12
N SER A 113 2.31 4.23 -2.24
CA SER A 113 2.56 3.06 -3.10
C SER A 113 3.37 2.02 -2.34
N ASP A 114 2.95 0.75 -2.40
CA ASP A 114 3.69 -0.39 -1.84
C ASP A 114 5.08 -0.59 -2.46
N ARG A 115 5.35 0.01 -3.63
CA ARG A 115 6.68 0.07 -4.24
C ARG A 115 7.71 0.76 -3.34
N LEU A 116 7.28 1.70 -2.50
CA LEU A 116 8.14 2.36 -1.52
C LEU A 116 8.63 1.42 -0.41
N GLN A 117 8.04 0.25 -0.24
CA GLN A 117 8.56 -0.76 0.69
C GLN A 117 9.92 -1.35 0.24
N LYS A 118 10.31 -1.12 -1.01
CA LYS A 118 11.56 -1.60 -1.62
C LYS A 118 12.66 -0.54 -1.66
N VAL A 119 12.37 0.69 -1.26
CA VAL A 119 13.34 1.79 -1.26
C VAL A 119 13.84 2.07 0.16
N PRO A 120 14.98 2.80 0.32
CA PRO A 120 15.48 3.17 1.63
C PRO A 120 14.46 3.96 2.47
N GLY A 121 14.44 3.71 3.78
CA GLY A 121 13.46 4.32 4.69
C GLY A 121 13.41 5.85 4.63
N TRP A 122 14.56 6.53 4.45
CA TRP A 122 14.60 7.98 4.34
C TRP A 122 13.89 8.53 3.09
N VAL A 123 13.71 7.72 2.04
CA VAL A 123 12.89 8.07 0.87
C VAL A 123 11.41 7.97 1.22
N VAL A 124 11.02 6.94 1.97
CA VAL A 124 9.64 6.81 2.49
C VAL A 124 9.29 7.99 3.41
N ASP A 125 10.23 8.41 4.27
CA ASP A 125 10.05 9.58 5.14
C ASP A 125 9.76 10.85 4.33
N TYR A 126 10.52 11.07 3.28
CA TYR A 126 10.30 12.22 2.39
C TYR A 126 8.90 12.22 1.78
N VAL A 127 8.46 11.08 1.20
CA VAL A 127 7.12 10.98 0.61
C VAL A 127 6.04 11.17 1.67
N LEU A 128 6.22 10.63 2.89
CA LEU A 128 5.31 10.87 4.00
C LEU A 128 5.22 12.35 4.38
N VAL A 129 6.35 13.05 4.51
CA VAL A 129 6.36 14.49 4.81
C VAL A 129 5.69 15.29 3.70
N HIS A 130 5.92 14.94 2.43
CA HIS A 130 5.28 15.55 1.28
C HIS A 130 3.75 15.39 1.34
N GLU A 131 3.26 14.17 1.58
CA GLU A 131 1.81 13.92 1.65
C GLU A 131 1.16 14.53 2.90
N LEU A 132 1.88 14.57 4.02
CA LEU A 132 1.44 15.25 5.22
C LEU A 132 1.35 16.77 5.02
N ALA A 133 2.30 17.36 4.29
CA ALA A 133 2.29 18.79 3.98
C ALA A 133 1.06 19.20 3.17
N HIS A 134 0.50 18.33 2.34
CA HIS A 134 -0.76 18.57 1.62
C HIS A 134 -1.99 18.70 2.53
N LEU A 135 -1.92 18.28 3.79
CA LEU A 135 -2.98 18.54 4.77
C LEU A 135 -2.96 20.00 5.28
N LEU A 136 -1.84 20.70 5.10
CA LEU A 136 -1.64 22.09 5.50
C LEU A 136 -1.75 23.02 4.27
N GLU A 137 -1.17 22.62 3.15
CA GLU A 137 -1.12 23.35 1.89
C GLU A 137 -1.48 22.39 0.75
N PRO A 138 -2.71 22.46 0.19
CA PRO A 138 -3.16 21.52 -0.84
C PRO A 138 -2.38 21.60 -2.17
N GLY A 139 -1.85 22.78 -2.52
CA GLY A 139 -1.08 23.02 -3.75
C GLY A 139 0.42 23.06 -3.51
N HIS A 140 1.22 22.82 -4.55
CA HIS A 140 2.69 22.89 -4.51
C HIS A 140 3.19 24.35 -4.55
N THR A 141 2.68 25.20 -3.65
CA THR A 141 3.07 26.61 -3.51
C THR A 141 4.42 26.74 -2.80
N PRO A 142 5.06 27.93 -2.80
CA PRO A 142 6.25 28.17 -1.97
C PRO A 142 6.02 27.85 -0.49
N ALA A 143 4.82 28.08 0.04
CA ALA A 143 4.45 27.70 1.41
C ALA A 143 4.45 26.18 1.62
N PHE A 144 3.98 25.41 0.65
CA PHE A 144 4.06 23.96 0.67
C PHE A 144 5.51 23.47 0.74
N TRP A 145 6.36 23.98 -0.15
CA TRP A 145 7.78 23.57 -0.17
C TRP A 145 8.52 23.97 1.11
N ALA A 146 8.18 25.12 1.70
CA ALA A 146 8.72 25.51 2.99
C ALA A 146 8.41 24.49 4.12
N TRP A 147 7.32 23.75 4.01
CA TRP A 147 7.03 22.62 4.91
C TRP A 147 7.86 21.39 4.58
N VAL A 148 7.91 20.98 3.32
CA VAL A 148 8.61 19.77 2.86
C VAL A 148 10.12 19.89 3.08
N ASP A 149 10.72 21.04 2.85
CA ASP A 149 12.17 21.29 2.94
C ASP A 149 12.69 21.29 4.39
N ARG A 150 11.80 21.25 5.38
CA ARG A 150 12.21 20.97 6.78
C ARG A 150 12.74 19.55 6.96
N TYR A 151 12.42 18.62 6.04
CA TYR A 151 13.01 17.31 6.04
C TYR A 151 14.44 17.35 5.51
N PRO A 152 15.47 17.00 6.30
CA PRO A 152 16.88 17.28 5.97
C PRO A 152 17.42 16.53 4.74
N ARG A 153 16.67 15.54 4.24
CA ARG A 153 17.07 14.73 3.08
C ARG A 153 16.12 14.90 1.90
N ALA A 154 15.36 16.00 1.85
CA ALA A 154 14.36 16.24 0.81
C ALA A 154 14.99 16.15 -0.59
N ASP A 155 16.03 16.91 -0.88
CA ASP A 155 16.69 16.92 -2.20
C ASP A 155 17.27 15.57 -2.59
N LYS A 156 17.92 14.90 -1.62
CA LYS A 156 18.47 13.57 -1.87
C LYS A 156 17.36 12.57 -2.20
N ALA A 157 16.20 12.67 -1.54
CA ALA A 157 15.06 11.78 -1.78
C ALA A 157 14.39 12.06 -3.13
N LYS A 158 14.28 13.34 -3.51
CA LYS A 158 13.82 13.74 -4.85
C LYS A 158 14.69 13.09 -5.93
N GLY A 159 16.00 13.33 -5.89
CA GLY A 159 16.94 12.74 -6.86
C GLY A 159 16.92 11.20 -6.90
N TYR A 160 16.74 10.55 -5.73
CA TYR A 160 16.57 9.09 -5.69
C TYR A 160 15.33 8.63 -6.43
N LEU A 161 14.16 9.26 -6.19
CA LEU A 161 12.89 8.90 -6.82
C LEU A 161 12.88 9.20 -8.32
N GLU A 162 13.52 10.29 -8.75
CA GLU A 162 13.73 10.62 -10.16
C GLU A 162 14.53 9.53 -10.87
N GLY A 163 15.71 9.20 -10.31
CA GLY A 163 16.55 8.13 -10.86
C GLY A 163 15.87 6.77 -10.88
N TYR A 164 15.13 6.45 -9.82
CA TYR A 164 14.34 5.22 -9.74
C TYR A 164 13.21 5.19 -10.80
N SER A 165 12.51 6.33 -10.98
CA SER A 165 11.44 6.46 -11.97
C SER A 165 11.99 6.37 -13.39
N ALA A 166 13.11 7.01 -13.68
CA ALA A 166 13.78 6.94 -14.97
C ALA A 166 14.23 5.50 -15.30
N ALA A 167 14.84 4.82 -14.33
CA ALA A 167 15.30 3.43 -14.48
C ALA A 167 14.12 2.46 -14.67
N ALA A 168 13.00 2.68 -13.99
CA ALA A 168 11.81 1.86 -14.07
C ALA A 168 10.86 2.26 -15.23
N ARG A 169 11.22 3.29 -16.02
CA ARG A 169 10.35 3.91 -17.04
C ARG A 169 8.99 4.34 -16.47
N LEU A 170 9.00 4.82 -15.25
CA LEU A 170 7.84 5.37 -14.56
C LEU A 170 7.85 6.90 -14.69
N GLU A 171 6.67 7.52 -14.62
CA GLU A 171 6.60 8.98 -14.54
C GLU A 171 7.28 9.48 -13.26
N PRO A 172 7.98 10.62 -13.30
CA PRO A 172 8.57 11.23 -12.12
C PRO A 172 7.47 11.61 -11.10
N PRO A 173 7.78 11.70 -9.79
CA PRO A 173 6.82 12.12 -8.79
C PRO A 173 6.33 13.55 -9.09
N PRO A 174 5.05 13.87 -8.81
CA PRO A 174 4.53 15.21 -8.98
C PRO A 174 5.31 16.21 -8.11
N GLY A 175 5.73 17.31 -8.71
CA GLY A 175 6.49 18.37 -8.03
C GLY A 175 7.99 18.40 -8.35
N VAL A 176 8.43 17.59 -9.31
CA VAL A 176 9.70 17.78 -9.99
C VAL A 176 9.38 18.50 -11.31
N ASP A 177 8.94 19.74 -11.18
CA ASP A 177 8.82 20.62 -12.34
C ASP A 177 10.22 21.08 -12.71
N GLU A 178 10.57 20.83 -13.96
CA GLU A 178 11.79 21.36 -14.60
C GLU A 178 11.76 22.91 -14.50
N ASP A 179 12.84 23.45 -13.94
CA ASP A 179 13.19 24.85 -14.12
C ASP A 179 13.64 25.12 -15.57
#